data_50513cfa0194d633d0fe081a147977b9
#
_entry.id   50513cfa0194d633d0fe081a147977b9
#
_cell.length_a   1.000
_cell.length_b   1.000
_cell.length_c   1.000
_cell.angle_alpha   90.00
_cell.angle_beta   90.00
_cell.angle_gamma   90.00
#
_symmetry.space_group_name_H-M   'P 1'
#
loop_
_entity.id
_entity.type
_entity.pdbx_description
1 polymer ?
#
loop_
_entity_poly.entity_id
_entity_poly.type
_entity_poly.pdbx_seq_one_letter_code
_entity_poly.pdbx_strand_id
1 'polypeptide(L)'
;MSRSERLNAVMKRAVARSDEKEVAKLTNDVTIKPYRRNIKRFCNWTKDLGITRYHHINEFGYTPTTLIQKYADYLVSTGLKATSIHAYLAPVCKGLGICMSEIKKPARLSKDIVKNTKLHQNAAGARQLNDPANARLCKLAEFVPVRPQAMVKLAAVNIRVDENGDNIVVIRDKGGKMSIQLLLPHEVALVRHLLSTDAEGRPLKPGERPFSTKDLQQIAWSKFRIERAQHIEEYFEKRFNAWKTMPSKTLEDRKRRAEAKAVAEREKKEWIDKIIAKYAKEHPKDTKEKVDAYRQQLENPAPISIRGGNRERAIALGRPTEYDRVAVRIASVYALSHWVDESTIRNYLTK
;
A
#
# COMPACT_ATOMS: atom_id res chain seq x y z
N MET A 1 -10.60 12.00 -38.33
CA MET A 1 -11.57 12.55 -37.35
C MET A 1 -12.48 13.53 -38.07
N SER A 2 -13.82 13.43 -37.86
CA SER A 2 -14.79 14.34 -38.45
C SER A 2 -14.59 15.77 -37.88
N ARG A 3 -14.53 16.81 -38.76
CA ARG A 3 -14.42 18.23 -38.36
C ARG A 3 -15.53 18.69 -37.38
N SER A 4 -16.61 17.94 -37.30
CA SER A 4 -17.80 18.35 -36.52
C SER A 4 -17.81 17.81 -35.07
N GLU A 5 -16.85 17.00 -34.64
CA GLU A 5 -16.92 16.33 -33.35
C GLU A 5 -16.64 17.26 -32.16
N ARG A 6 -17.49 17.12 -31.12
CA ARG A 6 -17.28 17.84 -29.84
C ARG A 6 -16.00 17.36 -29.17
N LEU A 7 -15.18 18.27 -28.69
CA LEU A 7 -13.90 18.00 -28.02
C LEU A 7 -14.05 16.95 -26.90
N ASN A 8 -15.09 17.05 -26.09
CA ASN A 8 -15.37 16.11 -25.01
C ASN A 8 -15.59 14.66 -25.52
N ALA A 9 -16.26 14.47 -26.66
CA ALA A 9 -16.50 13.16 -27.23
C ALA A 9 -15.22 12.53 -27.79
N VAL A 10 -14.39 13.32 -28.47
CA VAL A 10 -13.08 12.90 -28.98
C VAL A 10 -12.18 12.42 -27.84
N MET A 11 -12.04 13.23 -26.79
CA MET A 11 -11.19 12.91 -25.66
C MET A 11 -11.68 11.69 -24.88
N LYS A 12 -12.98 11.52 -24.68
CA LYS A 12 -13.54 10.33 -24.00
C LYS A 12 -13.29 9.06 -24.79
N ARG A 13 -13.37 9.10 -26.14
CA ARG A 13 -13.05 7.95 -26.99
C ARG A 13 -11.57 7.62 -26.99
N ALA A 14 -10.71 8.63 -27.05
CA ALA A 14 -9.26 8.42 -26.99
C ALA A 14 -8.83 7.76 -25.67
N VAL A 15 -9.43 8.17 -24.55
CA VAL A 15 -9.22 7.53 -23.26
C VAL A 15 -9.75 6.10 -23.25
N ALA A 16 -10.95 5.84 -23.79
CA ALA A 16 -11.51 4.50 -23.89
C ALA A 16 -10.64 3.57 -24.77
N ARG A 17 -10.22 4.03 -25.97
CA ARG A 17 -9.39 3.22 -26.88
C ARG A 17 -8.00 2.91 -26.35
N SER A 18 -7.38 3.85 -25.62
CA SER A 18 -6.10 3.55 -24.97
C SER A 18 -6.26 2.55 -23.83
N ASP A 19 -7.47 2.45 -23.27
CA ASP A 19 -7.80 1.45 -22.28
C ASP A 19 -8.07 0.09 -22.93
N GLU A 20 -8.53 -0.02 -24.18
CA GLU A 20 -8.79 -1.32 -24.82
C GLU A 20 -7.53 -2.20 -24.97
N LYS A 21 -6.35 -1.65 -25.17
CA LYS A 21 -5.07 -2.37 -25.11
C LYS A 21 -4.58 -2.67 -23.68
N GLU A 22 -4.96 -1.88 -22.70
CA GLU A 22 -4.73 -2.09 -21.27
C GLU A 22 -5.95 -2.70 -20.54
N VAL A 23 -7.15 -2.69 -21.12
CA VAL A 23 -8.47 -3.04 -20.53
C VAL A 23 -8.58 -4.51 -20.18
N ALA A 24 -7.78 -5.38 -20.76
CA ALA A 24 -7.57 -6.69 -20.14
C ALA A 24 -7.02 -6.59 -18.70
N LYS A 25 -6.48 -5.42 -18.28
CA LYS A 25 -5.97 -5.13 -16.93
C LYS A 25 -6.78 -4.10 -16.12
N LEU A 26 -7.66 -3.32 -16.72
CA LEU A 26 -8.30 -2.17 -16.07
C LEU A 26 -9.84 -2.11 -16.26
N THR A 27 -10.54 -3.21 -16.06
CA THR A 27 -12.00 -3.24 -15.97
C THR A 27 -12.53 -2.56 -14.70
N ASN A 28 -12.00 -1.40 -14.31
CA ASN A 28 -12.49 -0.71 -13.13
C ASN A 28 -12.99 0.69 -13.46
N ASP A 29 -14.31 0.84 -13.48
CA ASP A 29 -15.08 2.09 -13.45
C ASP A 29 -14.50 3.17 -12.51
N VAL A 30 -13.74 2.75 -11.51
CA VAL A 30 -13.11 3.61 -10.49
C VAL A 30 -12.06 4.57 -11.09
N THR A 31 -11.32 4.17 -12.10
CA THR A 31 -10.34 5.05 -12.77
C THR A 31 -10.99 5.86 -13.89
N ILE A 32 -11.89 5.26 -14.64
CA ILE A 32 -12.56 5.90 -15.78
C ILE A 32 -13.47 7.04 -15.34
N LYS A 33 -14.22 6.88 -14.24
CA LYS A 33 -15.11 7.93 -13.71
C LYS A 33 -14.37 9.23 -13.35
N PRO A 34 -13.26 9.23 -12.58
CA PRO A 34 -12.45 10.42 -12.34
C PRO A 34 -11.87 11.02 -13.63
N TYR A 35 -11.42 10.20 -14.58
CA TYR A 35 -10.91 10.66 -15.86
C TYR A 35 -11.97 11.41 -16.65
N ARG A 36 -13.15 10.85 -16.82
CA ARG A 36 -14.29 11.49 -17.50
C ARG A 36 -14.68 12.81 -16.83
N ARG A 37 -14.65 12.87 -15.49
CA ARG A 37 -14.93 14.10 -14.73
C ARG A 37 -13.89 15.18 -15.00
N ASN A 38 -12.61 14.84 -15.03
CA ASN A 38 -11.53 15.78 -15.25
C ASN A 38 -11.49 16.25 -16.71
N ILE A 39 -11.79 15.38 -17.67
CA ILE A 39 -12.02 15.78 -19.09
C ILE A 39 -13.18 16.77 -19.18
N LYS A 40 -14.30 16.52 -18.50
CA LYS A 40 -15.45 17.45 -18.49
C LYS A 40 -15.04 18.83 -17.92
N ARG A 41 -14.23 18.89 -16.87
CA ARG A 41 -13.71 20.15 -16.31
C ARG A 41 -12.86 20.91 -17.33
N PHE A 42 -11.93 20.23 -17.98
CA PHE A 42 -11.14 20.82 -19.06
C PHE A 42 -12.01 21.36 -20.18
N CYS A 43 -12.97 20.58 -20.67
CA CYS A 43 -13.88 21.01 -21.72
C CYS A 43 -14.81 22.16 -21.30
N ASN A 44 -15.15 22.28 -20.03
CA ASN A 44 -15.89 23.44 -19.54
C ASN A 44 -15.00 24.70 -19.57
N TRP A 45 -13.75 24.59 -19.11
CA TRP A 45 -12.80 25.68 -19.18
C TRP A 45 -12.50 26.13 -20.64
N THR A 46 -12.37 25.18 -21.58
CA THR A 46 -12.15 25.53 -22.99
C THR A 46 -13.36 26.23 -23.65
N LYS A 47 -14.58 26.03 -23.13
CA LYS A 47 -15.77 26.76 -23.60
C LYS A 47 -15.65 28.26 -23.35
N ASP A 48 -15.06 28.68 -22.24
CA ASP A 48 -14.83 30.07 -21.91
C ASP A 48 -13.82 30.72 -22.88
N LEU A 49 -13.04 29.89 -23.59
CA LEU A 49 -12.13 30.27 -24.68
C LEU A 49 -12.77 30.14 -26.07
N GLY A 50 -14.07 29.81 -26.19
CA GLY A 50 -14.75 29.54 -27.45
C GLY A 50 -14.46 28.18 -28.08
N ILE A 51 -13.61 27.34 -27.45
CA ILE A 51 -13.13 26.05 -27.96
C ILE A 51 -14.10 24.93 -27.51
N THR A 52 -15.03 24.54 -28.37
CA THR A 52 -16.04 23.51 -28.10
C THR A 52 -15.87 22.24 -28.94
N ARG A 53 -15.12 22.36 -30.07
CA ARG A 53 -14.85 21.27 -31.01
C ARG A 53 -13.34 21.05 -31.15
N TYR A 54 -12.95 19.87 -31.62
CA TYR A 54 -11.52 19.56 -31.73
C TYR A 54 -10.77 20.49 -32.71
N HIS A 55 -11.38 20.80 -33.88
CA HIS A 55 -10.75 21.68 -34.87
C HIS A 55 -10.63 23.15 -34.40
N HIS A 56 -11.50 23.61 -33.50
CA HIS A 56 -11.39 24.93 -32.91
C HIS A 56 -10.04 25.15 -32.22
N ILE A 57 -9.34 24.10 -31.77
CA ILE A 57 -8.02 24.22 -31.15
C ILE A 57 -7.10 24.99 -32.10
N ASN A 58 -7.01 24.55 -33.36
CA ASN A 58 -6.15 25.19 -34.37
C ASN A 58 -6.73 26.53 -34.87
N GLU A 59 -8.05 26.62 -35.02
CA GLU A 59 -8.73 27.87 -35.47
C GLU A 59 -8.49 29.00 -34.48
N PHE A 60 -8.42 28.73 -33.20
CA PHE A 60 -8.10 29.71 -32.17
C PHE A 60 -6.58 29.85 -31.90
N GLY A 61 -5.74 29.36 -32.80
CA GLY A 61 -4.29 29.50 -32.72
C GLY A 61 -3.57 28.62 -31.70
N TYR A 62 -4.21 27.60 -31.21
CA TYR A 62 -3.59 26.66 -30.28
C TYR A 62 -3.17 25.35 -30.96
N THR A 63 -2.09 24.75 -30.48
CA THR A 63 -1.87 23.32 -30.63
C THR A 63 -2.43 22.59 -29.40
N PRO A 64 -2.65 21.26 -29.46
CA PRO A 64 -3.04 20.52 -28.27
C PRO A 64 -2.09 20.73 -27.07
N THR A 65 -0.77 20.78 -27.33
CA THR A 65 0.25 21.02 -26.30
C THR A 65 0.12 22.40 -25.66
N THR A 66 0.01 23.47 -26.48
CA THR A 66 -0.10 24.84 -25.97
C THR A 66 -1.41 25.08 -25.23
N LEU A 67 -2.51 24.46 -25.67
CA LEU A 67 -3.79 24.53 -24.96
C LEU A 67 -3.72 23.84 -23.60
N ILE A 68 -3.08 22.65 -23.53
CA ILE A 68 -2.89 21.95 -22.26
C ILE A 68 -1.95 22.74 -21.34
N GLN A 69 -0.90 23.36 -21.89
CA GLN A 69 -0.01 24.22 -21.10
C GLN A 69 -0.78 25.39 -20.49
N LYS A 70 -1.60 26.07 -21.26
CA LYS A 70 -2.44 27.16 -20.76
C LYS A 70 -3.42 26.69 -19.66
N TYR A 71 -3.95 25.48 -19.80
CA TYR A 71 -4.77 24.87 -18.75
C TYR A 71 -3.96 24.54 -17.50
N ALA A 72 -2.73 24.06 -17.65
CA ALA A 72 -1.84 23.79 -16.52
C ALA A 72 -1.53 25.08 -15.75
N ASP A 73 -1.25 26.18 -16.47
CA ASP A 73 -0.98 27.49 -15.87
C ASP A 73 -2.22 28.04 -15.14
N TYR A 74 -3.40 27.86 -15.74
CA TYR A 74 -4.67 28.17 -15.07
C TYR A 74 -4.85 27.35 -13.77
N LEU A 75 -4.59 26.04 -13.79
CA LEU A 75 -4.69 25.22 -12.58
C LEU A 75 -3.69 25.66 -11.49
N VAL A 76 -2.51 26.12 -11.88
CA VAL A 76 -1.52 26.69 -10.94
C VAL A 76 -2.05 27.98 -10.34
N SER A 77 -2.59 28.89 -11.16
CA SER A 77 -3.12 30.17 -10.70
C SER A 77 -4.31 30.03 -9.74
N THR A 78 -5.03 28.91 -9.80
CA THR A 78 -6.11 28.60 -8.84
C THR A 78 -5.62 28.09 -7.47
N GLY A 79 -4.31 28.03 -7.24
CA GLY A 79 -3.72 27.59 -5.98
C GLY A 79 -3.83 26.08 -5.72
N LEU A 80 -4.09 25.27 -6.74
CA LEU A 80 -4.20 23.82 -6.59
C LEU A 80 -2.84 23.19 -6.25
N LYS A 81 -2.85 22.16 -5.41
CA LYS A 81 -1.65 21.38 -5.08
C LYS A 81 -1.14 20.63 -6.31
N ALA A 82 0.19 20.47 -6.43
CA ALA A 82 0.83 19.76 -7.53
C ALA A 82 0.21 18.37 -7.80
N THR A 83 -0.14 17.61 -6.77
CA THR A 83 -0.80 16.30 -6.91
C THR A 83 -2.16 16.38 -7.60
N SER A 84 -2.94 17.43 -7.33
CA SER A 84 -4.25 17.65 -7.96
C SER A 84 -4.08 18.10 -9.41
N ILE A 85 -3.13 18.99 -9.69
CA ILE A 85 -2.79 19.44 -11.04
C ILE A 85 -2.43 18.25 -11.92
N HIS A 86 -1.53 17.37 -11.45
CA HIS A 86 -1.18 16.16 -12.18
C HIS A 86 -2.38 15.23 -12.41
N ALA A 87 -3.28 15.09 -11.44
CA ALA A 87 -4.48 14.26 -11.58
C ALA A 87 -5.47 14.85 -12.60
N TYR A 88 -5.52 16.17 -12.75
CA TYR A 88 -6.38 16.84 -13.74
C TYR A 88 -5.79 16.80 -15.15
N LEU A 89 -4.47 16.96 -15.27
CA LEU A 89 -3.79 16.96 -16.56
C LEU A 89 -3.69 15.56 -17.18
N ALA A 90 -3.47 14.51 -16.39
CA ALA A 90 -3.24 13.16 -16.91
C ALA A 90 -4.32 12.67 -17.92
N PRO A 91 -5.63 12.76 -17.63
CA PRO A 91 -6.65 12.34 -18.59
C PRO A 91 -6.78 13.31 -19.78
N VAL A 92 -6.43 14.57 -19.62
CA VAL A 92 -6.45 15.57 -20.70
C VAL A 92 -5.32 15.30 -21.69
N CYS A 93 -4.10 15.10 -21.19
CA CYS A 93 -2.94 14.71 -22.00
C CYS A 93 -3.22 13.39 -22.74
N LYS A 94 -3.72 12.36 -22.05
CA LYS A 94 -4.10 11.09 -22.66
C LYS A 94 -5.17 11.26 -23.72
N GLY A 95 -6.18 12.10 -23.46
CA GLY A 95 -7.28 12.36 -24.38
C GLY A 95 -6.89 13.10 -25.65
N LEU A 96 -5.84 13.91 -25.60
CA LEU A 96 -5.31 14.68 -26.74
C LEU A 96 -4.02 14.06 -27.33
N GLY A 97 -3.55 12.92 -26.82
CA GLY A 97 -2.38 12.21 -27.34
C GLY A 97 -1.04 12.90 -27.01
N ILE A 98 -0.99 13.71 -25.96
CA ILE A 98 0.22 14.45 -25.55
C ILE A 98 0.89 13.75 -24.38
N CYS A 99 2.23 13.70 -24.39
CA CYS A 99 2.98 13.17 -23.27
C CYS A 99 2.96 14.16 -22.07
N MET A 100 2.72 13.64 -20.86
CA MET A 100 2.74 14.49 -19.65
C MET A 100 4.08 15.18 -19.38
N SER A 101 5.19 14.66 -19.91
CA SER A 101 6.53 15.25 -19.80
C SER A 101 6.68 16.54 -20.61
N GLU A 102 5.88 16.73 -21.67
CA GLU A 102 5.91 17.92 -22.52
C GLU A 102 5.27 19.15 -21.84
N ILE A 103 4.49 18.92 -20.77
CA ILE A 103 3.78 19.99 -20.07
C ILE A 103 4.55 20.47 -18.85
N LYS A 104 4.88 21.75 -18.79
CA LYS A 104 5.47 22.39 -17.60
C LYS A 104 4.44 22.42 -16.48
N LYS A 105 4.78 21.89 -15.33
CA LYS A 105 3.87 21.77 -14.18
C LYS A 105 4.69 21.66 -12.87
N PRO A 106 4.12 22.02 -11.70
CA PRO A 106 4.79 21.92 -10.43
C PRO A 106 5.23 20.47 -10.13
N ALA A 107 6.44 20.30 -9.59
CA ALA A 107 6.95 19.00 -9.18
C ALA A 107 6.12 18.43 -8.03
N ARG A 108 5.86 17.10 -8.07
CA ARG A 108 5.22 16.38 -6.97
C ARG A 108 6.29 16.00 -5.93
N LEU A 109 6.56 16.88 -5.00
CA LEU A 109 7.52 16.61 -3.94
C LEU A 109 6.85 15.80 -2.82
N SER A 110 7.55 14.79 -2.31
CA SER A 110 7.02 13.93 -1.22
C SER A 110 6.70 14.73 0.04
N LYS A 111 7.45 15.81 0.30
CA LYS A 111 7.21 16.74 1.44
C LYS A 111 5.87 17.47 1.35
N ASP A 112 5.37 17.73 0.13
CA ASP A 112 4.13 18.48 -0.13
C ASP A 112 2.89 17.57 -0.11
N ILE A 113 3.11 16.24 -0.05
CA ILE A 113 2.04 15.27 0.09
C ILE A 113 1.58 15.25 1.54
N VAL A 114 0.75 16.22 1.91
CA VAL A 114 0.04 16.17 3.21
C VAL A 114 -0.94 14.99 3.12
N LYS A 115 -0.55 13.87 3.71
CA LYS A 115 -1.48 12.76 3.92
C LYS A 115 -2.51 13.26 4.94
N ASN A 116 -3.74 13.51 4.52
CA ASN A 116 -4.87 13.86 5.39
C ASN A 116 -5.20 12.79 6.45
N THR A 117 -4.40 11.73 6.51
CA THR A 117 -4.50 10.63 7.46
C THR A 117 -4.48 11.10 8.93
N LYS A 118 -3.87 12.26 9.25
CA LYS A 118 -3.84 12.77 10.62
C LYS A 118 -5.20 13.29 11.12
N LEU A 119 -5.99 13.95 10.28
CA LEU A 119 -7.32 14.46 10.65
C LEU A 119 -8.36 13.33 10.79
N HIS A 120 -8.26 12.32 9.92
CA HIS A 120 -9.15 11.16 9.97
C HIS A 120 -8.73 10.14 11.05
N GLN A 121 -7.47 10.08 11.44
CA GLN A 121 -6.97 9.14 12.44
C GLN A 121 -7.45 9.47 13.87
N ASN A 122 -7.53 10.74 14.26
CA ASN A 122 -7.81 11.09 15.65
C ASN A 122 -9.32 11.19 15.98
N ALA A 123 -10.15 11.65 15.05
CA ALA A 123 -11.57 11.82 15.33
C ALA A 123 -12.46 10.67 14.82
N ALA A 124 -12.18 10.18 13.61
CA ALA A 124 -12.95 9.09 13.01
C ALA A 124 -12.51 7.72 13.52
N GLY A 125 -11.19 7.49 13.72
CA GLY A 125 -10.66 6.21 14.19
C GLY A 125 -11.16 5.85 15.61
N ALA A 126 -11.23 6.83 16.51
CA ALA A 126 -11.72 6.60 17.87
C ALA A 126 -13.22 6.28 17.90
N ARG A 127 -14.02 6.97 17.07
CA ARG A 127 -15.47 6.67 16.96
C ARG A 127 -15.75 5.30 16.38
N GLN A 128 -14.92 4.84 15.46
CA GLN A 128 -15.10 3.57 14.73
C GLN A 128 -14.68 2.34 15.54
N LEU A 129 -13.65 2.48 16.37
CA LEU A 129 -13.23 1.42 17.29
C LEU A 129 -14.30 1.16 18.38
N ASN A 130 -15.10 2.18 18.68
CA ASN A 130 -16.17 2.10 19.70
C ASN A 130 -17.55 1.81 19.09
N ASP A 131 -17.69 1.72 17.77
CA ASP A 131 -18.92 1.33 17.11
C ASP A 131 -19.06 -0.20 17.11
N PRO A 132 -20.03 -0.80 17.83
CA PRO A 132 -20.22 -2.24 17.90
C PRO A 132 -20.39 -2.89 16.51
N ALA A 133 -21.01 -2.17 15.57
CA ALA A 133 -21.20 -2.66 14.19
C ALA A 133 -19.88 -2.86 13.44
N ASN A 134 -18.84 -2.08 13.79
CA ASN A 134 -17.53 -2.15 13.17
C ASN A 134 -16.48 -2.90 14.01
N ALA A 135 -16.78 -3.19 15.28
CA ALA A 135 -15.81 -3.77 16.22
C ALA A 135 -15.19 -5.06 15.70
N ARG A 136 -15.99 -5.92 15.11
CA ARG A 136 -15.59 -7.21 14.56
C ARG A 136 -14.66 -7.06 13.35
N LEU A 137 -14.99 -6.13 12.44
CA LEU A 137 -14.15 -5.83 11.27
C LEU A 137 -12.85 -5.13 11.66
N CYS A 138 -12.91 -4.21 12.63
CA CYS A 138 -11.72 -3.58 13.20
C CYS A 138 -10.81 -4.61 13.86
N LYS A 139 -11.38 -5.56 14.61
CA LYS A 139 -10.62 -6.66 15.23
C LYS A 139 -9.92 -7.53 14.20
N LEU A 140 -10.58 -7.88 13.10
CA LEU A 140 -9.91 -8.58 11.99
C LEU A 140 -8.79 -7.74 11.37
N ALA A 141 -9.01 -6.43 11.21
CA ALA A 141 -8.03 -5.52 10.60
C ALA A 141 -6.75 -5.35 11.43
N GLU A 142 -6.77 -5.61 12.73
CA GLU A 142 -5.58 -5.64 13.59
C GLU A 142 -4.59 -6.73 13.13
N PHE A 143 -5.10 -7.87 12.69
CA PHE A 143 -4.30 -9.04 12.29
C PHE A 143 -4.09 -9.12 10.78
N VAL A 144 -5.08 -8.69 10.00
CA VAL A 144 -5.10 -8.81 8.53
C VAL A 144 -5.43 -7.46 7.87
N PRO A 145 -4.58 -6.43 8.00
CA PRO A 145 -4.86 -5.06 7.54
C PRO A 145 -4.70 -4.91 6.02
N VAL A 146 -5.53 -5.57 5.27
CA VAL A 146 -5.56 -5.47 3.81
C VAL A 146 -6.39 -4.28 3.34
N ARG A 147 -6.38 -4.00 2.03
CA ARG A 147 -7.22 -2.93 1.50
C ARG A 147 -8.71 -3.22 1.73
N PRO A 148 -9.55 -2.19 1.95
CA PRO A 148 -10.96 -2.35 2.26
C PRO A 148 -11.69 -3.33 1.33
N GLN A 149 -11.52 -3.17 0.02
CA GLN A 149 -12.15 -4.03 -0.98
C GLN A 149 -11.64 -5.47 -0.98
N ALA A 150 -10.45 -5.73 -0.44
CA ALA A 150 -9.94 -7.08 -0.26
C ALA A 150 -10.48 -7.70 1.03
N MET A 151 -10.66 -6.90 2.09
CA MET A 151 -11.18 -7.34 3.38
C MET A 151 -12.54 -8.03 3.26
N VAL A 152 -13.50 -7.43 2.57
CA VAL A 152 -14.84 -8.00 2.35
C VAL A 152 -14.87 -9.24 1.45
N LYS A 153 -13.75 -9.61 0.87
CA LYS A 153 -13.62 -10.84 0.08
C LYS A 153 -13.03 -11.98 0.87
N LEU A 154 -12.59 -11.73 2.11
CA LEU A 154 -12.03 -12.75 2.98
C LEU A 154 -13.12 -13.69 3.48
N ALA A 155 -12.76 -14.96 3.55
CA ALA A 155 -13.52 -16.06 4.13
C ALA A 155 -12.55 -17.02 4.82
N ALA A 156 -13.06 -18.00 5.57
CA ALA A 156 -12.22 -18.95 6.30
C ALA A 156 -11.25 -19.74 5.40
N VAL A 157 -11.62 -20.02 4.15
CA VAL A 157 -10.77 -20.71 3.15
C VAL A 157 -9.51 -19.93 2.75
N ASN A 158 -9.43 -18.64 3.09
CA ASN A 158 -8.24 -17.83 2.83
C ASN A 158 -7.12 -18.09 3.85
N ILE A 159 -7.43 -18.69 5.00
CA ILE A 159 -6.43 -19.10 5.99
C ILE A 159 -5.82 -20.44 5.53
N ARG A 160 -4.52 -20.45 5.36
CA ARG A 160 -3.76 -21.61 4.88
C ARG A 160 -2.47 -21.79 5.69
N VAL A 161 -1.93 -22.98 5.64
CA VAL A 161 -0.54 -23.24 6.02
C VAL A 161 0.26 -23.24 4.71
N ASP A 162 1.35 -22.50 4.67
CA ASP A 162 2.23 -22.46 3.49
C ASP A 162 3.20 -23.65 3.47
N GLU A 163 4.05 -23.68 2.45
CA GLU A 163 5.06 -24.74 2.25
C GLU A 163 6.12 -24.81 3.37
N ASN A 164 6.21 -23.77 4.18
CA ASN A 164 7.13 -23.68 5.33
C ASN A 164 6.47 -23.97 6.67
N GLY A 165 5.18 -24.33 6.68
CA GLY A 165 4.42 -24.54 7.91
C GLY A 165 3.89 -23.26 8.56
N ASP A 166 4.07 -22.09 7.94
CA ASP A 166 3.61 -20.81 8.48
C ASP A 166 2.12 -20.61 8.20
N ASN A 167 1.39 -20.11 9.19
CA ASN A 167 -0.02 -19.76 9.03
C ASN A 167 -0.13 -18.42 8.29
N ILE A 168 -0.83 -18.41 7.19
CA ILE A 168 -0.98 -17.26 6.32
C ILE A 168 -2.43 -17.03 5.92
N VAL A 169 -2.77 -15.75 5.65
CA VAL A 169 -4.00 -15.39 4.95
C VAL A 169 -3.64 -15.00 3.53
N VAL A 170 -4.18 -15.72 2.56
CA VAL A 170 -3.95 -15.49 1.13
C VAL A 170 -5.07 -14.59 0.59
N ILE A 171 -4.70 -13.48 -0.03
CA ILE A 171 -5.62 -12.42 -0.40
C ILE A 171 -5.44 -12.03 -1.85
N ARG A 172 -6.54 -11.91 -2.59
CA ARG A 172 -6.54 -11.33 -3.93
C ARG A 172 -6.79 -9.83 -3.85
N ASP A 173 -5.74 -9.04 -4.04
CA ASP A 173 -5.77 -7.57 -3.96
C ASP A 173 -6.06 -6.91 -5.33
N LYS A 174 -5.98 -5.59 -5.38
CA LYS A 174 -6.20 -4.77 -6.58
C LYS A 174 -5.34 -5.24 -7.76
N GLY A 175 -5.97 -5.37 -8.94
CA GLY A 175 -5.31 -5.83 -10.15
C GLY A 175 -5.07 -7.36 -10.20
N GLY A 176 -5.71 -8.13 -9.30
CA GLY A 176 -5.56 -9.58 -9.26
C GLY A 176 -4.28 -10.07 -8.57
N LYS A 177 -3.46 -9.15 -8.05
CA LYS A 177 -2.23 -9.50 -7.34
C LYS A 177 -2.56 -10.29 -6.08
N MET A 178 -1.91 -11.43 -5.92
CA MET A 178 -1.98 -12.20 -4.67
C MET A 178 -1.06 -11.56 -3.64
N SER A 179 -1.56 -11.39 -2.43
CA SER A 179 -0.81 -10.94 -1.27
C SER A 179 -0.99 -11.92 -0.12
N ILE A 180 -0.01 -11.95 0.76
CA ILE A 180 0.05 -12.87 1.90
C ILE A 180 0.21 -12.04 3.16
N GLN A 181 -0.56 -12.38 4.19
CA GLN A 181 -0.39 -11.84 5.54
C GLN A 181 -0.04 -12.99 6.47
N LEU A 182 1.04 -12.85 7.23
CA LEU A 182 1.43 -13.82 8.25
C LEU A 182 0.48 -13.72 9.43
N LEU A 183 0.04 -14.85 9.95
CA LEU A 183 -0.62 -14.97 11.25
C LEU A 183 0.35 -15.57 12.26
N LEU A 184 0.53 -14.91 13.38
CA LEU A 184 1.30 -15.46 14.49
C LEU A 184 0.51 -16.62 15.13
N PRO A 185 1.17 -17.62 15.75
CA PRO A 185 0.50 -18.82 16.26
C PRO A 185 -0.70 -18.54 17.16
N HIS A 186 -0.60 -17.54 18.04
CA HIS A 186 -1.65 -17.16 18.97
C HIS A 186 -2.84 -16.41 18.32
N GLU A 187 -2.70 -15.95 17.07
CA GLU A 187 -3.73 -15.20 16.36
C GLU A 187 -4.65 -16.09 15.53
N VAL A 188 -4.16 -17.28 15.16
CA VAL A 188 -4.82 -18.17 14.19
C VAL A 188 -6.25 -18.51 14.59
N ALA A 189 -6.44 -18.91 15.85
CA ALA A 189 -7.76 -19.29 16.35
C ALA A 189 -8.76 -18.14 16.27
N LEU A 190 -8.36 -16.94 16.68
CA LEU A 190 -9.21 -15.76 16.65
C LEU A 190 -9.55 -15.33 15.23
N VAL A 191 -8.56 -15.25 14.33
CA VAL A 191 -8.79 -14.88 12.94
C VAL A 191 -9.67 -15.91 12.24
N ARG A 192 -9.47 -17.19 12.49
CA ARG A 192 -10.34 -18.26 12.00
C ARG A 192 -11.78 -18.07 12.48
N HIS A 193 -11.99 -17.84 13.77
CA HIS A 193 -13.31 -17.56 14.34
C HIS A 193 -13.97 -16.36 13.67
N LEU A 194 -13.25 -15.23 13.51
CA LEU A 194 -13.77 -14.03 12.85
C LEU A 194 -14.16 -14.24 11.39
N LEU A 195 -13.52 -15.15 10.69
CA LEU A 195 -13.79 -15.45 9.27
C LEU A 195 -14.76 -16.63 9.07
N SER A 196 -15.07 -17.40 10.10
CA SER A 196 -15.98 -18.56 10.03
C SER A 196 -17.33 -18.34 10.72
N THR A 197 -17.58 -17.14 11.25
CA THR A 197 -18.87 -16.79 11.87
C THR A 197 -19.43 -15.48 11.34
N ASP A 198 -20.75 -15.29 11.40
CA ASP A 198 -21.40 -14.00 11.10
C ASP A 198 -21.38 -13.03 12.31
N ALA A 199 -22.10 -11.92 12.21
CA ALA A 199 -22.16 -10.91 13.27
C ALA A 199 -22.85 -11.43 14.55
N GLU A 200 -23.73 -12.38 14.43
CA GLU A 200 -24.48 -13.04 15.52
C GLU A 200 -23.73 -14.27 16.07
N GLY A 201 -22.52 -14.57 15.56
CA GLY A 201 -21.71 -15.71 15.98
C GLY A 201 -22.12 -17.05 15.37
N ARG A 202 -23.03 -17.07 14.40
CA ARG A 202 -23.48 -18.31 13.73
C ARG A 202 -22.42 -18.79 12.74
N PRO A 203 -22.19 -20.11 12.62
CA PRO A 203 -21.22 -20.65 11.69
C PRO A 203 -21.54 -20.32 10.23
N LEU A 204 -20.52 -19.92 9.49
CA LEU A 204 -20.56 -19.72 8.06
C LEU A 204 -19.97 -20.92 7.32
N LYS A 205 -20.43 -21.20 6.11
CA LYS A 205 -19.78 -22.15 5.21
C LYS A 205 -18.36 -21.66 4.86
N PRO A 206 -17.40 -22.55 4.54
CA PRO A 206 -16.00 -22.16 4.35
C PRO A 206 -15.73 -21.05 3.33
N GLY A 207 -16.57 -20.93 2.30
CA GLY A 207 -16.45 -19.88 1.28
C GLY A 207 -17.32 -18.64 1.50
N GLU A 208 -18.18 -18.64 2.52
CA GLU A 208 -19.03 -17.50 2.84
C GLU A 208 -18.20 -16.37 3.48
N ARG A 209 -18.63 -15.14 3.23
CA ARG A 209 -17.93 -13.92 3.63
C ARG A 209 -18.62 -13.29 4.81
N PRO A 210 -17.93 -13.11 5.95
CA PRO A 210 -18.52 -12.54 7.16
C PRO A 210 -18.79 -11.04 7.07
N PHE A 211 -18.21 -10.35 6.08
CA PHE A 211 -18.29 -8.89 5.94
C PHE A 211 -18.78 -8.47 4.55
N SER A 212 -19.45 -7.34 4.50
CA SER A 212 -19.98 -6.71 3.28
C SER A 212 -19.30 -5.36 2.98
N THR A 213 -19.58 -4.79 1.82
CA THR A 213 -19.08 -3.45 1.47
C THR A 213 -19.67 -2.34 2.34
N LYS A 214 -20.81 -2.59 3.00
CA LYS A 214 -21.45 -1.66 3.93
C LYS A 214 -20.61 -1.49 5.20
N ASP A 215 -19.94 -2.57 5.64
CA ASP A 215 -19.11 -2.60 6.84
C ASP A 215 -17.79 -1.84 6.67
N LEU A 216 -17.41 -1.51 5.43
CA LEU A 216 -16.16 -0.80 5.13
C LEU A 216 -16.22 0.71 5.32
N GLN A 217 -17.39 1.26 5.67
CA GLN A 217 -17.55 2.70 5.77
C GLN A 217 -16.79 3.26 6.98
N GLN A 218 -15.96 4.29 6.73
CA GLN A 218 -15.31 5.12 7.74
C GLN A 218 -14.14 4.49 8.54
N ILE A 219 -13.58 3.34 8.19
CA ILE A 219 -12.45 2.72 8.90
C ILE A 219 -11.10 3.32 8.48
N ALA A 220 -10.23 3.62 9.46
CA ALA A 220 -8.89 4.18 9.24
C ALA A 220 -7.86 3.09 8.89
N TRP A 221 -8.02 2.45 7.73
CA TRP A 221 -7.22 1.30 7.26
C TRP A 221 -5.70 1.49 7.32
N SER A 222 -5.22 2.71 7.12
CA SER A 222 -3.79 2.99 7.19
C SER A 222 -3.21 2.83 8.60
N LYS A 223 -4.02 3.04 9.64
CA LYS A 223 -3.63 2.86 11.03
C LYS A 223 -3.35 1.37 11.30
N PHE A 224 -4.28 0.50 10.98
CA PHE A 224 -4.11 -0.95 11.16
C PHE A 224 -2.89 -1.51 10.42
N ARG A 225 -2.60 -1.02 9.21
CA ARG A 225 -1.40 -1.44 8.48
C ARG A 225 -0.10 -1.02 9.17
N ILE A 226 -0.09 0.16 9.76
CA ILE A 226 1.06 0.66 10.52
C ILE A 226 1.24 -0.19 11.77
N GLU A 227 0.19 -0.34 12.56
CA GLU A 227 0.19 -1.10 13.80
C GLU A 227 0.59 -2.56 13.57
N ARG A 228 0.07 -3.18 12.51
CA ARG A 228 0.44 -4.56 12.16
C ARG A 228 1.91 -4.70 11.78
N ALA A 229 2.44 -3.77 10.98
CA ALA A 229 3.85 -3.80 10.62
C ALA A 229 4.76 -3.67 11.85
N GLN A 230 4.38 -2.82 12.79
CA GLN A 230 5.08 -2.67 14.08
C GLN A 230 4.98 -3.91 14.94
N HIS A 231 3.78 -4.48 15.06
CA HIS A 231 3.55 -5.68 15.85
C HIS A 231 4.35 -6.89 15.34
N ILE A 232 4.37 -7.12 14.02
CA ILE A 232 5.17 -8.20 13.42
C ILE A 232 6.67 -7.93 13.62
N GLU A 233 7.12 -6.70 13.41
CA GLU A 233 8.52 -6.31 13.62
C GLU A 233 8.94 -6.56 15.08
N GLU A 234 8.17 -6.05 16.05
CA GLU A 234 8.44 -6.21 17.48
C GLU A 234 8.43 -7.68 17.91
N TYR A 235 7.53 -8.50 17.36
CA TYR A 235 7.48 -9.94 17.66
C TYR A 235 8.79 -10.63 17.27
N PHE A 236 9.28 -10.38 16.05
CA PHE A 236 10.52 -10.99 15.58
C PHE A 236 11.75 -10.34 16.19
N GLU A 237 11.76 -9.03 16.43
CA GLU A 237 12.84 -8.34 17.16
C GLU A 237 13.05 -8.97 18.55
N LYS A 238 11.98 -9.15 19.31
CA LYS A 238 12.03 -9.80 20.62
C LYS A 238 12.54 -11.24 20.51
N ARG A 239 12.04 -11.99 19.54
CA ARG A 239 12.39 -13.38 19.33
C ARG A 239 13.85 -13.58 18.94
N PHE A 240 14.37 -12.74 18.03
CA PHE A 240 15.76 -12.82 17.59
C PHE A 240 16.77 -12.27 18.61
N ASN A 241 16.34 -11.41 19.52
CA ASN A 241 17.25 -10.69 20.43
C ASN A 241 16.98 -10.99 21.91
N ALA A 242 16.06 -11.88 22.28
CA ALA A 242 15.75 -12.25 23.67
C ALA A 242 16.99 -12.67 24.47
N TRP A 243 17.93 -13.36 23.84
CA TRP A 243 19.17 -13.80 24.45
C TRP A 243 20.06 -12.63 24.96
N LYS A 244 19.93 -11.43 24.40
CA LYS A 244 20.74 -10.24 24.79
C LYS A 244 20.43 -9.78 26.20
N THR A 245 19.20 -9.98 26.68
CA THR A 245 18.76 -9.58 28.02
C THR A 245 18.89 -10.70 29.07
N MET A 246 19.31 -11.90 28.64
CA MET A 246 19.48 -13.04 29.56
C MET A 246 20.65 -12.81 30.51
N PRO A 247 20.59 -13.29 31.76
CA PRO A 247 21.69 -13.24 32.71
C PRO A 247 22.97 -13.88 32.14
N SER A 248 24.12 -13.39 32.60
CA SER A 248 25.45 -13.91 32.18
C SER A 248 26.47 -13.95 33.34
N LYS A 249 25.97 -13.92 34.57
CA LYS A 249 26.83 -13.87 35.77
C LYS A 249 27.50 -15.21 36.05
N THR A 250 26.70 -16.31 36.00
CA THR A 250 27.20 -17.65 36.25
C THR A 250 27.64 -18.39 34.99
N LEU A 251 28.38 -19.46 35.11
CA LEU A 251 28.75 -20.33 33.98
C LEU A 251 27.51 -20.92 33.31
N GLU A 252 26.52 -21.30 34.09
CA GLU A 252 25.26 -21.85 33.59
C GLU A 252 24.44 -20.79 32.85
N ASP A 253 24.35 -19.57 33.37
CA ASP A 253 23.72 -18.44 32.65
C ASP A 253 24.36 -18.20 31.28
N ARG A 254 25.69 -18.23 31.20
CA ARG A 254 26.44 -18.05 29.96
C ARG A 254 26.14 -19.19 28.97
N LYS A 255 26.06 -20.43 29.42
CA LYS A 255 25.68 -21.57 28.56
C LYS A 255 24.26 -21.39 28.02
N ARG A 256 23.28 -21.16 28.89
CA ARG A 256 21.87 -20.92 28.49
C ARG A 256 21.75 -19.73 27.49
N ARG A 257 22.49 -18.66 27.73
CA ARG A 257 22.51 -17.52 26.85
C ARG A 257 23.13 -17.85 25.49
N ALA A 258 24.20 -18.63 25.44
CA ALA A 258 24.84 -19.11 24.22
C ALA A 258 23.92 -20.01 23.40
N GLU A 259 23.22 -20.96 24.07
CA GLU A 259 22.22 -21.82 23.43
C GLU A 259 21.05 -21.02 22.86
N ALA A 260 20.50 -20.09 23.63
CA ALA A 260 19.42 -19.21 23.17
C ALA A 260 19.86 -18.34 21.98
N LYS A 261 21.10 -17.86 21.98
CA LYS A 261 21.69 -17.14 20.84
C LYS A 261 21.77 -18.02 19.60
N ALA A 262 22.27 -19.24 19.73
CA ALA A 262 22.37 -20.18 18.60
C ALA A 262 21.00 -20.55 18.00
N VAL A 263 19.98 -20.72 18.85
CA VAL A 263 18.60 -20.95 18.40
C VAL A 263 18.08 -19.73 17.62
N ALA A 264 18.25 -18.52 18.16
CA ALA A 264 17.80 -17.30 17.51
C ALA A 264 18.50 -17.05 16.16
N GLU A 265 19.81 -17.29 16.07
CA GLU A 265 20.58 -17.17 14.83
C GLU A 265 20.13 -18.18 13.77
N ARG A 266 19.86 -19.43 14.16
CA ARG A 266 19.32 -20.46 13.27
C ARG A 266 17.94 -20.05 12.73
N GLU A 267 17.04 -19.64 13.61
CA GLU A 267 15.70 -19.19 13.21
C GLU A 267 15.77 -17.97 12.28
N LYS A 268 16.64 -17.02 12.59
CA LYS A 268 16.86 -15.85 11.74
C LYS A 268 17.33 -16.24 10.35
N LYS A 269 18.22 -17.23 10.25
CA LYS A 269 18.68 -17.78 8.97
C LYS A 269 17.55 -18.45 8.19
N GLU A 270 16.71 -19.24 8.86
CA GLU A 270 15.53 -19.86 8.24
C GLU A 270 14.58 -18.79 7.65
N TRP A 271 14.37 -17.69 8.37
CA TRP A 271 13.57 -16.57 7.84
C TRP A 271 14.22 -15.88 6.66
N ILE A 272 15.54 -15.70 6.65
CA ILE A 272 16.27 -15.19 5.49
C ILE A 272 16.03 -16.10 4.29
N ASP A 273 16.16 -17.41 4.45
CA ASP A 273 15.94 -18.38 3.38
C ASP A 273 14.50 -18.31 2.83
N LYS A 274 13.48 -18.25 3.71
CA LYS A 274 12.08 -18.07 3.33
C LYS A 274 11.86 -16.76 2.53
N ILE A 275 12.44 -15.66 2.96
CA ILE A 275 12.32 -14.36 2.28
C ILE A 275 12.98 -14.42 0.90
N ILE A 276 14.17 -15.02 0.79
CA ILE A 276 14.90 -15.15 -0.47
C ILE A 276 14.16 -16.05 -1.45
N ALA A 277 13.65 -17.21 -1.00
CA ALA A 277 12.86 -18.10 -1.84
C ALA A 277 11.59 -17.38 -2.38
N LYS A 278 10.89 -16.64 -1.51
CA LYS A 278 9.74 -15.83 -1.90
C LYS A 278 10.11 -14.71 -2.86
N TYR A 279 11.23 -14.03 -2.63
CA TYR A 279 11.74 -12.99 -3.52
C TYR A 279 12.00 -13.53 -4.92
N ALA A 280 12.74 -14.62 -5.05
CA ALA A 280 13.06 -15.26 -6.33
C ALA A 280 11.78 -15.69 -7.08
N LYS A 281 10.79 -16.26 -6.36
CA LYS A 281 9.49 -16.64 -6.94
C LYS A 281 8.68 -15.45 -7.48
N GLU A 282 8.71 -14.31 -6.80
CA GLU A 282 7.97 -13.11 -7.19
C GLU A 282 8.73 -12.26 -8.24
N HIS A 283 10.03 -12.44 -8.37
CA HIS A 283 10.92 -11.71 -9.29
C HIS A 283 11.68 -12.65 -10.23
N PRO A 284 10.98 -13.45 -11.06
CA PRO A 284 11.62 -14.50 -11.89
C PRO A 284 12.53 -13.94 -12.99
N LYS A 285 12.54 -12.64 -13.21
CA LYS A 285 13.39 -11.95 -14.17
C LYS A 285 14.70 -11.44 -13.56
N ASP A 286 14.84 -11.49 -12.25
CA ASP A 286 16.06 -11.04 -11.58
C ASP A 286 17.15 -12.10 -11.73
N THR A 287 18.39 -11.65 -11.97
CA THR A 287 19.56 -12.54 -12.10
C THR A 287 19.93 -13.14 -10.74
N LYS A 288 20.69 -14.24 -10.78
CA LYS A 288 21.19 -14.89 -9.57
C LYS A 288 22.01 -13.93 -8.70
N GLU A 289 22.87 -13.13 -9.33
CA GLU A 289 23.72 -12.13 -8.65
C GLU A 289 22.86 -11.11 -7.87
N LYS A 290 21.71 -10.73 -8.42
CA LYS A 290 20.78 -9.80 -7.76
C LYS A 290 20.08 -10.44 -6.57
N VAL A 291 19.72 -11.70 -6.67
CA VAL A 291 19.15 -12.48 -5.56
C VAL A 291 20.18 -12.66 -4.44
N ASP A 292 21.43 -13.00 -4.81
CA ASP A 292 22.54 -13.18 -3.87
C ASP A 292 22.88 -11.84 -3.17
N ALA A 293 22.94 -10.75 -3.91
CA ALA A 293 23.14 -9.42 -3.34
C ALA A 293 22.03 -9.04 -2.34
N TYR A 294 20.80 -9.43 -2.63
CA TYR A 294 19.68 -9.22 -1.70
C TYR A 294 19.82 -10.09 -0.45
N ARG A 295 20.28 -11.35 -0.58
CA ARG A 295 20.63 -12.23 0.56
C ARG A 295 21.69 -11.59 1.45
N GLN A 296 22.79 -11.13 0.87
CA GLN A 296 23.88 -10.45 1.60
C GLN A 296 23.40 -9.23 2.38
N GLN A 297 22.44 -8.48 1.83
CA GLN A 297 21.82 -7.37 2.56
C GLN A 297 21.07 -7.84 3.82
N LEU A 298 20.38 -8.98 3.77
CA LEU A 298 19.65 -9.52 4.91
C LEU A 298 20.58 -10.13 5.96
N GLU A 299 21.67 -10.75 5.51
CA GLU A 299 22.69 -11.37 6.37
C GLU A 299 23.59 -10.32 7.05
N ASN A 300 23.55 -9.04 6.61
CA ASN A 300 24.30 -7.97 7.26
C ASN A 300 23.84 -7.80 8.71
N PRO A 301 24.74 -7.98 9.70
CA PRO A 301 24.39 -7.90 11.12
C PRO A 301 24.10 -6.48 11.61
N ALA A 302 24.47 -5.45 10.83
CA ALA A 302 24.25 -4.06 11.21
C ALA A 302 22.73 -3.74 11.26
N PRO A 303 22.24 -3.10 12.33
CA PRO A 303 20.86 -2.72 12.45
C PRO A 303 20.47 -1.65 11.42
N ILE A 304 19.19 -1.54 11.13
CA ILE A 304 18.63 -0.45 10.35
C ILE A 304 18.47 0.75 11.29
N SER A 305 19.26 1.79 11.09
CA SER A 305 19.15 3.03 11.88
C SER A 305 18.14 4.01 11.27
N ILE A 306 17.28 4.56 12.10
CA ILE A 306 16.35 5.64 11.74
C ILE A 306 17.10 6.98 11.80
N ARG A 307 16.95 7.82 10.78
CA ARG A 307 17.71 9.08 10.64
C ARG A 307 16.76 10.28 10.41
N GLY A 308 17.29 11.48 10.64
CA GLY A 308 16.61 12.75 10.40
C GLY A 308 15.31 12.89 11.19
N GLY A 309 14.32 13.58 10.68
CA GLY A 309 13.05 13.85 11.34
C GLY A 309 12.24 12.59 11.74
N ASN A 310 12.51 11.43 11.13
CA ASN A 310 11.93 10.18 11.57
C ASN A 310 12.54 9.71 12.91
N ARG A 311 13.85 9.97 13.14
CA ARG A 311 14.52 9.66 14.41
C ARG A 311 13.95 10.49 15.55
N GLU A 312 13.82 11.79 15.36
CA GLU A 312 13.20 12.68 16.35
C GLU A 312 11.78 12.24 16.72
N ARG A 313 10.99 11.86 15.72
CA ARG A 313 9.66 11.34 15.93
C ARG A 313 9.66 10.00 16.68
N ALA A 314 10.55 9.07 16.36
CA ALA A 314 10.67 7.80 17.06
C ALA A 314 10.98 8.04 18.53
N ILE A 315 11.94 8.91 18.85
CA ILE A 315 12.29 9.31 20.21
C ILE A 315 11.09 9.91 20.93
N ALA A 316 10.38 10.87 20.31
CA ALA A 316 9.20 11.50 20.88
C ALA A 316 8.06 10.52 21.18
N LEU A 317 8.00 9.39 20.48
CA LEU A 317 7.02 8.32 20.66
C LEU A 317 7.52 7.18 21.56
N GLY A 318 8.73 7.30 22.15
CA GLY A 318 9.35 6.24 22.95
C GLY A 318 9.67 4.97 22.15
N ARG A 319 9.88 5.10 20.84
CA ARG A 319 10.16 3.96 19.93
C ARG A 319 11.66 3.78 19.72
N PRO A 320 12.09 2.55 19.37
CA PRO A 320 13.48 2.30 18.99
C PRO A 320 13.92 3.17 17.82
N THR A 321 15.21 3.50 17.80
CA THR A 321 15.86 4.19 16.68
C THR A 321 16.70 3.25 15.83
N GLU A 322 16.84 2.01 16.28
CA GLU A 322 17.54 0.92 15.59
C GLU A 322 16.66 -0.33 15.59
N TYR A 323 16.66 -1.06 14.49
CA TYR A 323 15.81 -2.20 14.26
C TYR A 323 16.59 -3.37 13.64
N ASP A 324 16.24 -4.60 13.99
CA ASP A 324 16.78 -5.78 13.32
C ASP A 324 16.33 -5.82 11.85
N ARG A 325 17.27 -5.99 10.96
CA ARG A 325 17.03 -5.93 9.50
C ARG A 325 16.07 -7.02 9.03
N VAL A 326 16.20 -8.23 9.58
CA VAL A 326 15.36 -9.37 9.19
C VAL A 326 13.94 -9.19 9.72
N ALA A 327 13.79 -8.76 10.98
CA ALA A 327 12.47 -8.46 11.56
C ALA A 327 11.73 -7.39 10.75
N VAL A 328 12.42 -6.29 10.39
CA VAL A 328 11.87 -5.24 9.51
C VAL A 328 11.45 -5.80 8.15
N ARG A 329 12.23 -6.70 7.59
CA ARG A 329 11.91 -7.28 6.27
C ARG A 329 10.73 -8.25 6.37
N ILE A 330 10.63 -9.06 7.41
CA ILE A 330 9.46 -9.89 7.66
C ILE A 330 8.19 -9.01 7.73
N ALA A 331 8.22 -7.94 8.52
CA ALA A 331 7.10 -7.00 8.61
C ALA A 331 6.74 -6.39 7.26
N SER A 332 7.74 -6.03 6.44
CA SER A 332 7.54 -5.47 5.10
C SER A 332 6.80 -6.43 4.17
N VAL A 333 7.30 -7.66 4.09
CA VAL A 333 6.81 -8.68 3.16
C VAL A 333 5.49 -9.28 3.62
N TYR A 334 5.37 -9.58 4.90
CA TYR A 334 4.27 -10.38 5.43
C TYR A 334 3.19 -9.58 6.16
N ALA A 335 3.43 -8.31 6.55
CA ALA A 335 2.38 -7.45 7.08
C ALA A 335 1.91 -6.40 6.06
N LEU A 336 2.80 -5.90 5.19
CA LEU A 336 2.47 -4.89 4.19
C LEU A 336 2.25 -5.48 2.80
N SER A 337 2.64 -6.72 2.57
CA SER A 337 2.63 -7.43 1.26
C SER A 337 3.38 -6.63 0.19
N HIS A 338 4.51 -6.03 0.53
CA HIS A 338 5.30 -5.19 -0.35
C HIS A 338 6.80 -5.46 -0.21
N TRP A 339 7.46 -5.60 -1.36
CA TRP A 339 8.91 -5.52 -1.47
C TRP A 339 9.32 -4.04 -1.47
N VAL A 340 9.03 -3.35 -0.38
CA VAL A 340 9.44 -1.95 -0.22
C VAL A 340 10.88 -1.87 0.22
N ASP A 341 11.57 -0.83 -0.20
CA ASP A 341 12.89 -0.54 0.31
C ASP A 341 12.84 -0.16 1.81
N GLU A 342 14.01 -0.18 2.46
CA GLU A 342 14.12 0.16 3.87
C GLU A 342 13.68 1.60 4.17
N SER A 343 13.76 2.51 3.19
CA SER A 343 13.37 3.91 3.36
C SER A 343 11.85 4.03 3.54
N THR A 344 11.11 3.22 2.83
CA THR A 344 9.64 3.21 2.91
C THR A 344 9.17 2.57 4.21
N ILE A 345 9.75 1.43 4.63
CA ILE A 345 9.34 0.76 5.86
C ILE A 345 9.64 1.60 7.10
N ARG A 346 10.75 2.36 7.12
CA ARG A 346 11.07 3.30 8.21
C ARG A 346 9.92 4.26 8.51
N ASN A 347 9.16 4.68 7.50
CA ASN A 347 7.97 5.51 7.67
C ASN A 347 6.81 4.79 8.38
N TYR A 348 6.73 3.47 8.31
CA TYR A 348 5.73 2.68 9.03
C TYR A 348 6.13 2.44 10.49
N LEU A 349 7.42 2.22 10.74
CA LEU A 349 7.94 1.96 12.07
C LEU A 349 7.95 3.22 12.97
N THR A 350 8.02 4.43 12.39
CA THR A 350 8.13 5.70 13.11
C THR A 350 6.85 6.53 13.16
N LYS A 351 5.71 5.96 12.78
CA LYS A 351 4.38 6.63 12.85
C LYS A 351 3.56 6.14 14.06
#